data_726d57d727384950ead0f119d10b60f2
#
_entry.id   726d57d727384950ead0f119d10b60f2
#
_cell.length_a   1.000
_cell.length_b   1.000
_cell.length_c   1.000
_cell.angle_alpha   90.00
_cell.angle_beta   90.00
_cell.angle_gamma   90.00
#
_symmetry.space_group_name_H-M   'P 1'
#
loop_
_entity.id
_entity.type
_entity.pdbx_description
1 polymer ?
#
loop_
_entity_poly.entity_id
_entity_poly.type
_entity_poly.pdbx_seq_one_letter_code
_entity_poly.pdbx_strand_id
1 'polypeptide(L)'
;MKNLNHLEQTIYDVVKPICDKQELILFSVEEVKEDGLKIIRVLVDADHTVDLEEVTKVIEPLQEVVEKDDLIPDEYYLEVSSVGVEKPLRNIDELQNSTNKYIYVELKSIIENDSAWYGTLVNVEDNIVSLEINKKGRIKTITFPYEEIKFARIAIKF
;
A
#
# COMPACT_ATOMS: atom_id res chain seq x y z
N MET A 1 -5.62 -8.83 4.50
CA MET A 1 -6.30 -7.79 3.73
C MET A 1 -7.63 -7.44 4.38
N LYS A 2 -7.91 -6.15 4.53
CA LYS A 2 -9.17 -5.69 5.12
C LYS A 2 -10.36 -6.01 4.21
N ASN A 3 -11.45 -6.54 4.78
CA ASN A 3 -12.68 -6.73 4.02
C ASN A 3 -13.34 -5.38 3.78
N LEU A 4 -13.82 -5.16 2.55
CA LEU A 4 -14.51 -3.93 2.19
C LEU A 4 -15.94 -3.94 2.72
N ASN A 5 -16.41 -2.81 3.25
CA ASN A 5 -17.82 -2.64 3.56
C ASN A 5 -18.60 -2.40 2.26
N HIS A 6 -19.95 -2.28 2.37
CA HIS A 6 -20.79 -2.13 1.17
C HIS A 6 -20.43 -0.88 0.33
N LEU A 7 -20.21 0.25 0.99
CA LEU A 7 -19.88 1.50 0.30
C LEU A 7 -18.50 1.40 -0.37
N GLU A 8 -17.52 0.88 0.35
CA GLU A 8 -16.17 0.67 -0.19
C GLU A 8 -16.21 -0.27 -1.39
N GLN A 9 -16.98 -1.36 -1.31
CA GLN A 9 -17.11 -2.31 -2.41
C GLN A 9 -17.78 -1.68 -3.64
N THR A 10 -18.81 -0.87 -3.43
CA THR A 10 -19.50 -0.17 -4.51
C THR A 10 -18.53 0.73 -5.26
N ILE A 11 -17.73 1.51 -4.54
CA ILE A 11 -16.74 2.41 -5.15
C ILE A 11 -15.62 1.60 -5.80
N TYR A 12 -15.16 0.53 -5.16
CA TYR A 12 -14.15 -0.37 -5.72
C TYR A 12 -14.58 -0.88 -7.10
N ASP A 13 -15.82 -1.36 -7.20
CA ASP A 13 -16.34 -1.92 -8.45
C ASP A 13 -16.45 -0.88 -9.57
N VAL A 14 -16.68 0.38 -9.21
CA VAL A 14 -16.74 1.48 -10.18
C VAL A 14 -15.33 1.92 -10.61
N VAL A 15 -14.42 2.06 -9.65
CA VAL A 15 -13.11 2.65 -9.93
C VAL A 15 -12.12 1.64 -10.54
N LYS A 16 -12.28 0.34 -10.27
CA LYS A 16 -11.38 -0.68 -10.79
C LYS A 16 -11.24 -0.64 -12.32
N PRO A 17 -12.34 -0.62 -13.10
CA PRO A 17 -12.22 -0.50 -14.56
C PRO A 17 -11.57 0.83 -14.99
N ILE A 18 -11.81 1.91 -14.27
CA ILE A 18 -11.21 3.22 -14.56
C ILE A 18 -9.69 3.13 -14.40
N CYS A 19 -9.22 2.55 -13.31
CA CYS A 19 -7.78 2.36 -13.07
C CYS A 19 -7.16 1.45 -14.13
N ASP A 20 -7.81 0.35 -14.46
CA ASP A 20 -7.31 -0.60 -15.49
C ASP A 20 -7.14 0.09 -16.83
N LYS A 21 -8.09 0.94 -17.22
CA LYS A 21 -8.03 1.69 -18.48
C LYS A 21 -6.86 2.68 -18.51
N GLN A 22 -6.48 3.23 -17.36
CA GLN A 22 -5.38 4.17 -17.24
C GLN A 22 -4.04 3.45 -16.95
N GLU A 23 -4.03 2.13 -16.92
CA GLU A 23 -2.86 1.30 -16.58
C GLU A 23 -2.33 1.60 -15.17
N LEU A 24 -3.25 1.91 -14.25
CA LEU A 24 -2.95 2.11 -12.85
C LEU A 24 -3.45 0.94 -12.02
N ILE A 25 -2.83 0.75 -10.86
CA ILE A 25 -3.20 -0.30 -9.91
C ILE A 25 -4.12 0.33 -8.87
N LEU A 26 -5.29 -0.27 -8.66
CA LEU A 26 -6.15 0.12 -7.55
C LEU A 26 -5.62 -0.53 -6.28
N PHE A 27 -4.99 0.29 -5.44
CA PHE A 27 -4.36 -0.20 -4.21
C PHE A 27 -5.37 -0.44 -3.11
N SER A 28 -6.24 0.53 -2.84
CA SER A 28 -7.27 0.39 -1.81
C SER A 28 -8.40 1.40 -1.99
N VAL A 29 -9.55 1.07 -1.42
CA VAL A 29 -10.68 1.98 -1.24
C VAL A 29 -11.02 1.94 0.23
N GLU A 30 -10.97 3.08 0.91
CA GLU A 30 -11.14 3.18 2.34
C GLU A 30 -12.16 4.26 2.72
N GLU A 31 -13.03 3.92 3.65
CA GLU A 31 -13.90 4.88 4.28
C GLU A 31 -13.20 5.35 5.55
N VAL A 32 -12.82 6.62 5.60
CA VAL A 32 -12.06 7.18 6.72
C VAL A 32 -12.77 8.39 7.29
N LYS A 33 -12.44 8.72 8.53
CA LYS A 33 -12.96 9.90 9.20
C LYS A 33 -11.79 10.71 9.73
N GLU A 34 -11.62 11.92 9.21
CA GLU A 34 -10.53 12.81 9.59
C GLU A 34 -11.12 14.19 9.94
N ASP A 35 -10.77 14.72 11.10
CA ASP A 35 -11.22 16.05 11.56
C ASP A 35 -12.74 16.23 11.47
N GLY A 36 -13.49 15.17 11.75
CA GLY A 36 -14.95 15.18 11.67
C GLY A 36 -15.52 15.03 10.27
N LEU A 37 -14.68 14.94 9.24
CA LEU A 37 -15.10 14.76 7.86
C LEU A 37 -15.11 13.28 7.49
N LYS A 38 -16.14 12.86 6.75
CA LYS A 38 -16.24 11.51 6.21
C LYS A 38 -15.67 11.51 4.79
N ILE A 39 -14.68 10.66 4.54
CA ILE A 39 -13.94 10.63 3.29
C ILE A 39 -13.96 9.22 2.73
N ILE A 40 -14.24 9.08 1.44
CA ILE A 40 -13.98 7.87 0.69
C ILE A 40 -12.65 8.11 -0.02
N ARG A 41 -11.62 7.39 0.43
CA ARG A 41 -10.26 7.54 -0.09
C ARG A 41 -9.91 6.39 -1.01
N VAL A 42 -9.60 6.73 -2.26
CA VAL A 42 -9.14 5.78 -3.27
C VAL A 42 -7.63 5.97 -3.43
N LEU A 43 -6.87 4.92 -3.18
CA LEU A 43 -5.42 4.94 -3.35
C LEU A 43 -5.03 4.17 -4.61
N VAL A 44 -4.25 4.80 -5.45
CA VAL A 44 -3.76 4.20 -6.70
C VAL A 44 -2.23 4.08 -6.66
N ASP A 45 -1.72 3.13 -7.43
CA ASP A 45 -0.30 2.84 -7.51
C ASP A 45 0.07 2.56 -8.96
N ALA A 46 1.36 2.50 -9.25
CA ALA A 46 1.86 2.17 -10.58
C ALA A 46 3.30 1.68 -10.44
N ASP A 47 3.90 1.27 -11.55
CA ASP A 47 5.31 0.92 -11.63
C ASP A 47 6.22 2.16 -11.72
N HIS A 48 5.63 3.33 -11.69
CA HIS A 48 6.30 4.63 -11.72
C HIS A 48 5.62 5.56 -10.72
N THR A 49 6.18 6.75 -10.50
CA THR A 49 5.57 7.78 -9.66
C THR A 49 4.31 8.31 -10.31
N VAL A 50 3.16 8.16 -9.64
CA VAL A 50 1.88 8.63 -10.16
C VAL A 50 1.82 10.14 -10.03
N ASP A 51 1.55 10.84 -11.15
CA ASP A 51 1.47 12.29 -11.16
C ASP A 51 0.02 12.80 -11.05
N LEU A 52 -0.13 14.11 -10.93
CA LEU A 52 -1.44 14.73 -10.77
C LEU A 52 -2.36 14.49 -11.97
N GLU A 53 -1.82 14.49 -13.19
CA GLU A 53 -2.59 14.24 -14.40
C GLU A 53 -3.20 12.84 -14.38
N GLU A 54 -2.42 11.85 -13.96
CA GLU A 54 -2.90 10.47 -13.84
C GLU A 54 -4.00 10.34 -12.79
N VAL A 55 -3.84 10.99 -11.65
CA VAL A 55 -4.87 11.01 -10.59
C VAL A 55 -6.16 11.67 -11.12
N THR A 56 -6.03 12.77 -11.85
CA THR A 56 -7.17 13.49 -12.43
C THR A 56 -7.97 12.62 -13.40
N LYS A 57 -7.28 11.79 -14.18
CA LYS A 57 -7.93 10.86 -15.12
C LYS A 57 -8.69 9.75 -14.43
N VAL A 58 -8.45 9.53 -13.15
CA VAL A 58 -9.23 8.60 -12.33
C VAL A 58 -10.40 9.32 -11.66
N ILE A 59 -10.13 10.46 -11.02
CA ILE A 59 -11.14 11.12 -10.21
C ILE A 59 -12.28 11.72 -11.06
N GLU A 60 -12.00 12.29 -12.22
CA GLU A 60 -13.05 12.90 -13.06
C GLU A 60 -14.10 11.88 -13.51
N PRO A 61 -13.73 10.73 -14.12
CA PRO A 61 -14.74 9.72 -14.47
C PRO A 61 -15.43 9.13 -13.25
N LEU A 62 -14.73 8.97 -12.14
CA LEU A 62 -15.30 8.44 -10.90
C LEU A 62 -16.37 9.39 -10.35
N GLN A 63 -16.08 10.69 -10.28
CA GLN A 63 -17.04 11.68 -9.82
C GLN A 63 -18.29 11.70 -10.70
N GLU A 64 -18.11 11.59 -12.01
CA GLU A 64 -19.23 11.60 -12.96
C GLU A 64 -20.19 10.45 -12.68
N VAL A 65 -19.68 9.23 -12.47
CA VAL A 65 -20.51 8.05 -12.16
C VAL A 65 -21.14 8.19 -10.77
N VAL A 66 -20.38 8.65 -9.79
CA VAL A 66 -20.86 8.82 -8.41
C VAL A 66 -22.03 9.81 -8.37
N GLU A 67 -21.93 10.92 -9.06
CA GLU A 67 -23.00 11.93 -9.10
C GLU A 67 -24.21 11.43 -9.88
N LYS A 68 -23.99 10.82 -11.02
CA LYS A 68 -25.06 10.33 -11.89
C LYS A 68 -25.89 9.24 -11.22
N ASP A 69 -25.25 8.30 -10.55
CA ASP A 69 -25.90 7.15 -9.94
C ASP A 69 -26.13 7.32 -8.43
N ASP A 70 -25.79 8.50 -7.88
CA ASP A 70 -25.97 8.84 -6.47
C ASP A 70 -25.40 7.77 -5.54
N LEU A 71 -24.15 7.39 -5.79
CA LEU A 71 -23.50 6.26 -5.11
C LEU A 71 -22.98 6.58 -3.72
N ILE A 72 -22.68 7.86 -3.43
CA ILE A 72 -22.09 8.28 -2.15
C ILE A 72 -23.03 9.27 -1.46
N PRO A 73 -23.32 9.10 -0.16
CA PRO A 73 -24.08 10.10 0.60
C PRO A 73 -23.45 11.48 0.56
N ASP A 74 -24.27 12.52 0.57
CA ASP A 74 -23.83 13.92 0.42
C ASP A 74 -22.81 14.36 1.50
N GLU A 75 -22.82 13.72 2.67
CA GLU A 75 -21.90 14.07 3.75
C GLU A 75 -20.48 13.54 3.55
N TYR A 76 -20.23 12.78 2.49
CA TYR A 76 -18.89 12.24 2.21
C TYR A 76 -18.14 13.06 1.18
N TYR A 77 -16.85 13.11 1.33
CA TYR A 77 -15.92 13.66 0.33
C TYR A 77 -15.24 12.50 -0.40
N LEU A 78 -14.96 12.69 -1.68
CA LEU A 78 -14.25 11.72 -2.51
C LEU A 78 -12.82 12.20 -2.71
N GLU A 79 -11.86 11.35 -2.39
CA GLU A 79 -10.44 11.65 -2.55
C GLU A 79 -9.77 10.54 -3.35
N VAL A 80 -8.96 10.91 -4.34
CA VAL A 80 -8.09 9.98 -5.06
C VAL A 80 -6.66 10.48 -4.89
N SER A 81 -5.78 9.61 -4.43
CA SER A 81 -4.37 9.94 -4.26
C SER A 81 -3.50 8.73 -4.54
N SER A 82 -2.20 8.97 -4.70
CA SER A 82 -1.24 7.89 -4.87
C SER A 82 -0.76 7.35 -3.54
N VAL A 83 -0.32 6.09 -3.53
CA VAL A 83 0.22 5.45 -2.33
C VAL A 83 1.49 6.13 -1.85
N GLY A 84 2.27 6.69 -2.77
CA GLY A 84 3.53 7.34 -2.44
C GLY A 84 4.71 6.38 -2.45
N VAL A 85 5.88 6.90 -2.03
CA VAL A 85 7.13 6.15 -2.11
C VAL A 85 7.31 5.14 -0.97
N GLU A 86 6.61 5.32 0.15
CA GLU A 86 6.71 4.42 1.31
C GLU A 86 5.51 3.47 1.38
N LYS A 87 5.33 2.73 0.30
CA LYS A 87 4.20 1.83 0.12
C LYS A 87 4.19 0.71 1.17
N PRO A 88 3.06 0.49 1.91
CA PRO A 88 2.97 -0.66 2.82
C PRO A 88 2.95 -1.98 2.07
N LEU A 89 3.56 -3.00 2.67
CA LEU A 89 3.59 -4.36 2.15
C LEU A 89 2.60 -5.18 2.98
N ARG A 90 1.41 -5.39 2.43
CA ARG A 90 0.24 -5.89 3.17
C ARG A 90 0.15 -7.41 3.29
N ASN A 91 0.83 -8.11 2.39
CA ASN A 91 0.76 -9.57 2.33
C ASN A 91 2.07 -10.15 1.78
N ILE A 92 2.16 -11.48 1.80
CA ILE A 92 3.39 -12.16 1.38
C ILE A 92 3.69 -11.96 -0.11
N ASP A 93 2.65 -11.85 -0.95
CA ASP A 93 2.85 -11.65 -2.39
C ASP A 93 3.46 -10.28 -2.66
N GLU A 94 2.98 -9.24 -1.99
CA GLU A 94 3.55 -7.88 -2.11
C GLU A 94 4.99 -7.86 -1.61
N LEU A 95 5.27 -8.59 -0.54
CA LEU A 95 6.63 -8.69 -0.01
C LEU A 95 7.56 -9.40 -1.00
N GLN A 96 7.14 -10.54 -1.56
CA GLN A 96 7.93 -11.27 -2.55
C GLN A 96 8.22 -10.43 -3.79
N ASN A 97 7.24 -9.64 -4.24
CA ASN A 97 7.40 -8.75 -5.39
C ASN A 97 8.35 -7.58 -5.10
N SER A 98 8.73 -7.38 -3.86
CA SER A 98 9.66 -6.33 -3.43
C SER A 98 11.08 -6.84 -3.22
N THR A 99 11.40 -8.04 -3.69
CA THR A 99 12.75 -8.61 -3.64
C THR A 99 13.75 -7.65 -4.29
N ASN A 100 14.89 -7.46 -3.65
CA ASN A 100 15.96 -6.53 -4.01
C ASN A 100 15.65 -5.05 -3.72
N LYS A 101 14.51 -4.76 -3.11
CA LYS A 101 14.17 -3.40 -2.70
C LYS A 101 14.52 -3.17 -1.24
N TYR A 102 14.77 -1.92 -0.91
CA TYR A 102 15.03 -1.49 0.46
C TYR A 102 13.69 -1.39 1.18
N ILE A 103 13.58 -2.06 2.34
CA ILE A 103 12.33 -2.10 3.09
C ILE A 103 12.57 -1.84 4.58
N TYR A 104 11.51 -1.50 5.27
CA TYR A 104 11.45 -1.38 6.72
C TYR A 104 10.50 -2.45 7.24
N VAL A 105 10.91 -3.18 8.29
CA VAL A 105 10.08 -4.19 8.93
C VAL A 105 10.04 -3.97 10.44
N GLU A 106 8.88 -4.23 11.03
CA GLU A 106 8.70 -4.33 12.48
C GLU A 106 8.34 -5.77 12.80
N LEU A 107 9.08 -6.37 13.72
CA LEU A 107 8.94 -7.77 14.08
C LEU A 107 8.31 -7.93 15.47
N LYS A 108 7.65 -9.06 15.69
CA LYS A 108 7.07 -9.41 16.99
C LYS A 108 8.14 -9.79 18.01
N SER A 109 9.30 -10.23 17.54
CA SER A 109 10.42 -10.66 18.38
C SER A 109 11.66 -9.82 18.12
N ILE A 110 12.65 -9.95 19.01
CA ILE A 110 13.92 -9.23 18.90
C ILE A 110 14.92 -10.09 18.15
N ILE A 111 15.53 -9.52 17.10
CA ILE A 111 16.62 -10.16 16.34
C ILE A 111 17.77 -9.17 16.29
N GLU A 112 18.98 -9.61 16.59
CA GLU A 112 20.18 -8.76 16.59
C GLU A 112 19.99 -7.51 17.46
N ASN A 113 19.37 -7.67 18.61
CA ASN A 113 19.13 -6.63 19.63
C ASN A 113 18.09 -5.57 19.24
N ASP A 114 17.29 -5.81 18.19
CA ASP A 114 16.24 -4.87 17.82
C ASP A 114 15.04 -5.61 17.24
N SER A 115 13.88 -4.99 17.35
CA SER A 115 12.63 -5.51 16.78
C SER A 115 12.24 -4.81 15.48
N ALA A 116 12.96 -3.78 15.07
CA ALA A 116 12.70 -3.04 13.84
C ALA A 116 13.99 -2.90 13.03
N TRP A 117 13.90 -3.18 11.72
CA TRP A 117 15.06 -3.17 10.84
C TRP A 117 14.78 -2.52 9.50
N TYR A 118 15.75 -1.75 9.02
CA TYR A 118 15.84 -1.36 7.60
C TYR A 118 16.82 -2.30 6.92
N GLY A 119 16.49 -2.73 5.72
CA GLY A 119 17.41 -3.58 4.97
C GLY A 119 16.91 -3.86 3.56
N THR A 120 17.77 -4.53 2.78
CA THR A 120 17.42 -4.96 1.43
C THR A 120 16.82 -6.36 1.50
N LEU A 121 15.64 -6.53 0.94
CA LEU A 121 14.99 -7.84 0.89
C LEU A 121 15.73 -8.75 -0.09
N VAL A 122 16.32 -9.82 0.43
CA VAL A 122 17.09 -10.77 -0.38
C VAL A 122 16.15 -11.76 -1.06
N ASN A 123 15.32 -12.44 -0.28
CA ASN A 123 14.29 -13.33 -0.80
C ASN A 123 13.24 -13.66 0.25
N VAL A 124 12.16 -14.27 -0.21
CA VAL A 124 11.13 -14.89 0.64
C VAL A 124 10.93 -16.29 0.09
N GLU A 125 11.31 -17.31 0.84
CA GLU A 125 11.25 -18.70 0.39
C GLU A 125 10.74 -19.57 1.55
N ASP A 126 9.76 -20.42 1.29
CA ASP A 126 9.14 -21.31 2.29
C ASP A 126 8.68 -20.53 3.55
N ASN A 127 8.11 -19.34 3.35
CA ASN A 127 7.66 -18.43 4.42
C ASN A 127 8.81 -17.92 5.31
N ILE A 128 10.05 -18.06 4.87
CA ILE A 128 11.21 -17.48 5.55
C ILE A 128 11.69 -16.27 4.76
N VAL A 129 11.78 -15.16 5.47
CA VAL A 129 12.24 -13.88 4.92
C VAL A 129 13.71 -13.71 5.21
N SER A 130 14.50 -13.36 4.20
CA SER A 130 15.93 -13.05 4.33
C SER A 130 16.13 -11.57 4.03
N LEU A 131 16.67 -10.85 5.00
CA LEU A 131 16.86 -9.41 4.93
C LEU A 131 18.34 -9.08 5.16
N GLU A 132 18.94 -8.34 4.23
CA GLU A 132 20.32 -7.88 4.36
C GLU A 132 20.32 -6.54 5.09
N ILE A 133 20.95 -6.52 6.28
CA ILE A 133 21.01 -5.33 7.13
C ILE A 133 22.44 -4.82 7.23
N ASN A 134 22.57 -3.55 7.58
CA ASN A 134 23.86 -2.95 7.91
C ASN A 134 23.85 -2.63 9.41
N LYS A 135 24.64 -3.38 10.19
CA LYS A 135 24.77 -3.16 11.61
C LYS A 135 26.15 -2.63 11.92
N LYS A 136 26.23 -1.34 12.24
CA LYS A 136 27.51 -0.66 12.59
C LYS A 136 28.59 -0.87 11.53
N GLY A 137 28.24 -0.73 10.27
CA GLY A 137 29.15 -0.88 9.14
C GLY A 137 29.37 -2.30 8.67
N ARG A 138 28.78 -3.29 9.35
CA ARG A 138 28.85 -4.70 8.95
C ARG A 138 27.58 -5.13 8.26
N ILE A 139 27.72 -5.72 7.08
CA ILE A 139 26.61 -6.26 6.32
C ILE A 139 26.33 -7.68 6.85
N LYS A 140 25.08 -7.90 7.25
CA LYS A 140 24.60 -9.21 7.73
C LYS A 140 23.29 -9.56 7.07
N THR A 141 23.03 -10.85 6.94
CA THR A 141 21.71 -11.32 6.53
C THR A 141 21.02 -11.92 7.75
N ILE A 142 19.85 -11.38 8.07
CA ILE A 142 19.00 -11.96 9.12
C ILE A 142 17.84 -12.69 8.46
N THR A 143 17.35 -13.72 9.12
CA THR A 143 16.22 -14.51 8.63
C THR A 143 15.17 -14.63 9.72
N PHE A 144 13.92 -14.63 9.31
CA PHE A 144 12.78 -14.76 10.23
C PHE A 144 11.56 -15.28 9.48
N PRO A 145 10.65 -15.99 10.16
CA PRO A 145 9.40 -16.39 9.52
C PRO A 145 8.55 -15.18 9.15
N TYR A 146 7.83 -15.27 8.04
CA TYR A 146 6.94 -14.19 7.61
C TYR A 146 5.93 -13.80 8.70
N GLU A 147 5.41 -14.78 9.45
CA GLU A 147 4.43 -14.52 10.52
C GLU A 147 5.01 -13.71 11.69
N GLU A 148 6.32 -13.53 11.79
CA GLU A 148 6.93 -12.63 12.76
C GLU A 148 6.84 -11.15 12.37
N ILE A 149 6.47 -10.86 11.15
CA ILE A 149 6.33 -9.47 10.69
C ILE A 149 5.03 -8.87 11.26
N LYS A 150 5.18 -7.80 12.01
CA LYS A 150 4.08 -6.98 12.51
C LYS A 150 3.63 -5.97 11.48
N PHE A 151 4.60 -5.36 10.77
CA PHE A 151 4.38 -4.33 9.77
C PHE A 151 5.60 -4.28 8.85
N ALA A 152 5.37 -4.03 7.55
CA ALA A 152 6.44 -3.83 6.58
C ALA A 152 6.02 -2.79 5.55
N ARG A 153 6.99 -2.02 5.05
CA ARG A 153 6.78 -1.03 3.98
C ARG A 153 8.04 -0.87 3.16
N ILE A 154 7.88 -0.34 1.95
CA ILE A 154 9.01 0.11 1.15
C ILE A 154 9.66 1.28 1.89
N ALA A 155 10.97 1.37 1.85
CA ALA A 155 11.71 2.46 2.47
C ALA A 155 12.63 3.13 1.46
N ILE A 156 13.04 4.35 1.79
CA ILE A 156 13.96 5.11 0.97
C ILE A 156 15.35 5.00 1.61
N LYS A 157 16.33 4.59 0.82
CA LYS A 157 17.72 4.48 1.29
C LYS A 157 18.45 5.80 1.00
N PHE A 158 18.95 6.39 2.05
CA PHE A 158 19.73 7.63 1.96
C PHE A 158 21.23 7.37 1.94
#